data_cf90b9b97e777a0d63fdc40a5b45ef28
#
_entry.id   cf90b9b97e777a0d63fdc40a5b45ef28
#
_cell.length_a   1.000
_cell.length_b   1.000
_cell.length_c   1.000
_cell.angle_alpha   90.00
_cell.angle_beta   90.00
_cell.angle_gamma   90.00
#
_symmetry.space_group_name_H-M   'P 1'
#
loop_
_entity.id
_entity.type
_entity.pdbx_description
1 polymer ?
#
loop_
_entity_poly.entity_id
_entity_poly.type
_entity_poly.pdbx_seq_one_letter_code
_entity_poly.pdbx_strand_id
1 'polypeptide(L)'
;VQGHQNNARRLLPPAGIGFSLSDIFVLLCQQLCNNQAPLFGEGTRLSVLEDLRNVTPPKVSLFEPSKAEIANKQKATLVCLARGFFPDHVELSWWVNGKEVHSGVSTDPQAYKESNYSYCLSSRLRVSATFWHNPRNHFRCQVQFHGLSEEDKWPEGSPKPVTQNISAEAWGRADCGITSASYQQGVLSATILYEILLGKATLYAVLVSTLVVMAMVKRKNS
;
A
#
# COMPACT_ATOMS: atom_id res chain seq x y z
N VAL A 1 -27.48 -12.90 -14.21
CA VAL A 1 -26.88 -13.45 -15.44
C VAL A 1 -27.84 -13.15 -16.60
N GLN A 2 -27.65 -11.97 -17.22
CA GLN A 2 -28.39 -11.66 -18.46
C GLN A 2 -27.51 -12.03 -19.65
N GLY A 3 -27.86 -13.12 -20.30
CA GLY A 3 -27.27 -13.52 -21.54
C GLY A 3 -27.69 -12.56 -22.67
N HIS A 4 -26.72 -11.87 -23.25
CA HIS A 4 -26.89 -11.18 -24.52
C HIS A 4 -27.01 -12.24 -25.62
N GLN A 5 -28.25 -12.49 -26.07
CA GLN A 5 -28.50 -13.17 -27.32
C GLN A 5 -28.16 -12.21 -28.46
N ASN A 6 -27.03 -12.44 -29.11
CA ASN A 6 -26.74 -11.83 -30.40
C ASN A 6 -27.65 -12.45 -31.45
N ASN A 7 -28.67 -11.71 -31.88
CA ASN A 7 -29.51 -12.00 -33.05
C ASN A 7 -28.64 -11.90 -34.31
N ALA A 8 -28.08 -13.01 -34.74
CA ALA A 8 -27.52 -13.14 -36.07
C ALA A 8 -28.70 -13.16 -37.08
N ARG A 9 -29.04 -11.97 -37.59
CA ARG A 9 -29.94 -11.89 -38.77
C ARG A 9 -29.25 -12.56 -39.94
N ARG A 10 -29.78 -13.71 -40.37
CA ARG A 10 -29.42 -14.31 -41.64
C ARG A 10 -29.80 -13.36 -42.77
N LEU A 11 -28.81 -12.74 -43.37
CA LEU A 11 -28.94 -12.07 -44.64
C LEU A 11 -29.01 -13.17 -45.71
N LEU A 12 -30.22 -13.55 -46.13
CA LEU A 12 -30.43 -14.32 -47.34
C LEU A 12 -30.13 -13.39 -48.52
N PRO A 13 -29.25 -13.77 -49.48
CA PRO A 13 -28.98 -12.97 -50.64
C PRO A 13 -30.22 -12.97 -51.55
N PRO A 14 -30.46 -11.89 -52.35
CA PRO A 14 -31.57 -11.82 -53.27
C PRO A 14 -31.46 -12.91 -54.34
N ALA A 15 -32.61 -13.56 -54.63
CA ALA A 15 -32.69 -14.59 -55.63
C ALA A 15 -32.23 -14.05 -56.98
N GLY A 16 -31.15 -14.56 -57.54
CA GLY A 16 -30.74 -14.26 -58.91
C GLY A 16 -29.23 -14.29 -59.23
N ILE A 17 -28.36 -14.52 -58.27
CA ILE A 17 -26.93 -14.64 -58.53
C ILE A 17 -26.54 -16.11 -58.35
N GLY A 18 -26.21 -16.79 -59.46
CA GLY A 18 -25.71 -18.17 -59.42
C GLY A 18 -24.33 -18.20 -58.80
N PHE A 19 -24.25 -18.57 -57.53
CA PHE A 19 -22.98 -18.85 -56.89
C PHE A 19 -22.43 -20.18 -57.37
N SER A 20 -21.17 -20.18 -57.78
CA SER A 20 -20.44 -21.42 -58.07
C SER A 20 -20.26 -22.18 -56.74
N LEU A 21 -20.21 -23.53 -56.84
CA LEU A 21 -19.89 -24.38 -55.69
C LEU A 21 -18.58 -23.97 -54.99
N SER A 22 -17.63 -23.42 -55.74
CA SER A 22 -16.38 -22.85 -55.21
C SER A 22 -16.60 -21.59 -54.36
N ASP A 23 -17.56 -20.71 -54.76
CA ASP A 23 -17.87 -19.50 -53.99
C ASP A 23 -18.57 -19.82 -52.69
N ILE A 24 -19.45 -20.83 -52.71
CA ILE A 24 -20.12 -21.34 -51.49
C ILE A 24 -19.10 -21.99 -50.56
N PHE A 25 -18.13 -22.72 -51.12
CA PHE A 25 -17.07 -23.35 -50.32
C PHE A 25 -16.13 -22.32 -49.68
N VAL A 26 -15.77 -21.25 -50.39
CA VAL A 26 -14.98 -20.16 -49.87
C VAL A 26 -15.73 -19.37 -48.78
N LEU A 27 -17.03 -19.10 -48.95
CA LEU A 27 -17.87 -18.46 -47.97
C LEU A 27 -18.05 -19.32 -46.71
N LEU A 28 -18.25 -20.62 -46.86
CA LEU A 28 -18.30 -21.58 -45.75
C LEU A 28 -16.95 -21.70 -45.04
N CYS A 29 -15.82 -21.72 -45.76
CA CYS A 29 -14.49 -21.71 -45.20
C CYS A 29 -14.21 -20.40 -44.44
N GLN A 30 -14.62 -19.25 -44.95
CA GLN A 30 -14.45 -17.96 -44.29
C GLN A 30 -15.29 -17.85 -43.00
N GLN A 31 -16.48 -18.48 -42.96
CA GLN A 31 -17.31 -18.55 -41.75
C GLN A 31 -16.86 -19.62 -40.75
N LEU A 32 -16.29 -20.74 -41.24
CA LEU A 32 -15.83 -21.84 -40.38
C LEU A 32 -14.36 -21.71 -39.95
N CYS A 33 -13.56 -20.98 -40.73
CA CYS A 33 -12.13 -20.72 -40.42
C CYS A 33 -11.96 -19.36 -39.76
N ASN A 34 -12.71 -19.05 -38.71
CA ASN A 34 -12.37 -17.95 -37.84
C ASN A 34 -11.13 -18.38 -37.03
N ASN A 35 -9.93 -18.17 -37.62
CA ASN A 35 -8.63 -18.42 -36.98
C ASN A 35 -8.34 -17.46 -35.81
N GLN A 36 -9.38 -17.04 -35.10
CA GLN A 36 -9.21 -16.30 -33.86
C GLN A 36 -8.93 -17.34 -32.77
N ALA A 37 -7.75 -17.21 -32.17
CA ALA A 37 -7.42 -17.98 -30.98
C ALA A 37 -8.52 -17.79 -29.91
N PRO A 38 -8.94 -18.85 -29.22
CA PRO A 38 -9.93 -18.72 -28.16
C PRO A 38 -9.40 -17.74 -27.09
N LEU A 39 -10.15 -16.66 -26.90
CA LEU A 39 -9.86 -15.68 -25.85
C LEU A 39 -10.58 -16.10 -24.59
N PHE A 40 -9.81 -16.37 -23.55
CA PHE A 40 -10.34 -16.64 -22.22
C PHE A 40 -10.40 -15.33 -21.42
N GLY A 41 -11.47 -15.13 -20.67
CA GLY A 41 -11.56 -14.11 -19.64
C GLY A 41 -10.76 -14.50 -18.41
N GLU A 42 -10.82 -13.68 -17.38
CA GLU A 42 -10.10 -13.90 -16.11
C GLU A 42 -10.61 -15.12 -15.33
N GLY A 43 -11.78 -15.64 -15.70
CA GLY A 43 -12.43 -16.77 -15.04
C GLY A 43 -13.26 -16.36 -13.83
N THR A 44 -13.97 -17.36 -13.30
CA THR A 44 -14.75 -17.23 -12.07
C THR A 44 -14.24 -18.25 -11.06
N ARG A 45 -13.88 -17.80 -9.88
CA ARG A 45 -13.47 -18.65 -8.77
C ARG A 45 -14.69 -19.14 -8.02
N LEU A 46 -14.91 -20.46 -8.03
CA LEU A 46 -16.04 -21.10 -7.35
C LEU A 46 -15.56 -21.96 -6.20
N SER A 47 -16.15 -21.78 -5.02
CA SER A 47 -15.98 -22.68 -3.88
C SER A 47 -17.31 -23.38 -3.57
N VAL A 48 -17.27 -24.71 -3.47
CA VAL A 48 -18.41 -25.53 -3.04
C VAL A 48 -18.21 -25.83 -1.55
N LEU A 49 -19.12 -25.33 -0.72
CA LEU A 49 -19.04 -25.45 0.73
C LEU A 49 -20.11 -26.43 1.22
N GLU A 50 -19.73 -27.33 2.14
CA GLU A 50 -20.69 -28.26 2.79
C GLU A 50 -21.64 -27.50 3.71
N ASP A 51 -21.14 -26.47 4.42
CA ASP A 51 -21.91 -25.67 5.39
C ASP A 51 -21.57 -24.20 5.27
N LEU A 52 -22.57 -23.39 4.96
CA LEU A 52 -22.43 -21.93 4.88
C LEU A 52 -22.17 -21.27 6.22
N ARG A 53 -22.49 -21.94 7.34
CA ARG A 53 -22.25 -21.42 8.71
C ARG A 53 -20.77 -21.21 9.04
N ASN A 54 -19.89 -21.86 8.28
CA ASN A 54 -18.44 -21.68 8.42
C ASN A 54 -17.90 -20.43 7.72
N VAL A 55 -18.74 -19.75 6.92
CA VAL A 55 -18.35 -18.51 6.23
C VAL A 55 -18.14 -17.40 7.24
N THR A 56 -16.96 -16.80 7.22
CA THR A 56 -16.56 -15.74 8.16
C THR A 56 -15.80 -14.62 7.43
N PRO A 57 -16.10 -13.35 7.70
CA PRO A 57 -15.40 -12.22 7.14
C PRO A 57 -14.02 -12.04 7.79
N PRO A 58 -13.05 -11.40 7.11
CA PRO A 58 -11.72 -11.16 7.66
C PRO A 58 -11.73 -10.12 8.78
N LYS A 59 -10.80 -10.29 9.74
CA LYS A 59 -10.38 -9.23 10.65
C LYS A 59 -9.12 -8.60 10.06
N VAL A 60 -9.16 -7.31 9.77
CA VAL A 60 -8.05 -6.58 9.15
C VAL A 60 -7.31 -5.77 10.20
N SER A 61 -5.99 -5.90 10.22
CA SER A 61 -5.10 -5.16 11.11
C SER A 61 -3.99 -4.54 10.31
N LEU A 62 -3.66 -3.28 10.62
CA LEU A 62 -2.58 -2.54 9.99
C LEU A 62 -1.49 -2.28 11.03
N PHE A 63 -0.28 -2.71 10.73
CA PHE A 63 0.90 -2.54 11.56
C PHE A 63 1.77 -1.42 11.01
N GLU A 64 2.15 -0.50 11.90
CA GLU A 64 3.04 0.61 11.59
C GLU A 64 4.47 0.14 11.33
N PRO A 65 5.28 0.93 10.60
CA PRO A 65 6.67 0.63 10.34
C PRO A 65 7.52 0.55 11.61
N SER A 66 8.51 -0.34 11.60
CA SER A 66 9.46 -0.46 12.69
C SER A 66 10.39 0.75 12.75
N LYS A 67 10.61 1.29 13.96
CA LYS A 67 11.57 2.37 14.20
C LYS A 67 12.99 2.00 13.75
N ALA A 68 13.40 0.75 13.94
CA ALA A 68 14.69 0.24 13.49
C ALA A 68 14.83 0.23 11.96
N GLU A 69 13.77 -0.11 11.22
CA GLU A 69 13.79 -0.03 9.76
C GLU A 69 13.94 1.41 9.28
N ILE A 70 13.17 2.33 9.87
CA ILE A 70 13.22 3.75 9.52
C ILE A 70 14.63 4.31 9.76
N ALA A 71 15.22 4.06 10.94
CA ALA A 71 16.53 4.56 11.29
C ALA A 71 17.65 3.99 10.39
N ASN A 72 17.62 2.70 10.09
CA ASN A 72 18.72 2.02 9.41
C ASN A 72 18.61 2.05 7.88
N LYS A 73 17.38 2.03 7.34
CA LYS A 73 17.16 1.86 5.90
C LYS A 73 16.52 3.09 5.23
N GLN A 74 16.13 4.11 6.01
CA GLN A 74 15.38 5.28 5.53
C GLN A 74 14.11 4.88 4.73
N LYS A 75 13.53 3.74 5.08
CA LYS A 75 12.29 3.18 4.51
C LYS A 75 11.31 2.86 5.61
N ALA A 76 10.04 2.86 5.25
CA ALA A 76 8.95 2.56 6.15
C ALA A 76 8.04 1.51 5.49
N THR A 77 7.94 0.33 6.10
CA THR A 77 7.09 -0.75 5.61
C THR A 77 5.88 -0.91 6.52
N LEU A 78 4.70 -0.62 5.96
CA LEU A 78 3.42 -0.93 6.61
C LEU A 78 3.04 -2.37 6.28
N VAL A 79 2.51 -3.10 7.25
CA VAL A 79 2.07 -4.48 7.07
C VAL A 79 0.57 -4.56 7.35
N CYS A 80 -0.19 -5.03 6.37
CA CYS A 80 -1.60 -5.33 6.52
C CYS A 80 -1.79 -6.83 6.67
N LEU A 81 -2.57 -7.24 7.63
CA LEU A 81 -2.89 -8.62 7.91
C LEU A 81 -4.40 -8.82 7.98
N ALA A 82 -4.93 -9.62 7.07
CA ALA A 82 -6.29 -10.12 7.10
C ALA A 82 -6.29 -11.55 7.67
N ARG A 83 -7.07 -11.83 8.70
CA ARG A 83 -7.11 -13.13 9.38
C ARG A 83 -8.52 -13.62 9.67
N GLY A 84 -8.64 -14.93 9.82
CA GLY A 84 -9.86 -15.56 10.32
C GLY A 84 -11.00 -15.57 9.30
N PHE A 85 -10.73 -15.49 8.02
CA PHE A 85 -11.75 -15.49 6.98
C PHE A 85 -11.91 -16.88 6.34
N PHE A 86 -13.11 -17.14 5.86
CA PHE A 86 -13.45 -18.33 5.11
C PHE A 86 -14.65 -18.04 4.19
N PRO A 87 -14.65 -18.43 2.91
CA PRO A 87 -13.55 -19.04 2.15
C PRO A 87 -12.43 -18.04 1.82
N ASP A 88 -11.41 -18.49 1.07
CA ASP A 88 -10.25 -17.69 0.68
C ASP A 88 -10.54 -16.71 -0.49
N HIS A 89 -11.74 -16.16 -0.54
CA HIS A 89 -12.20 -15.21 -1.54
C HIS A 89 -12.05 -13.77 -1.03
N VAL A 90 -10.83 -13.26 -1.06
CA VAL A 90 -10.50 -11.89 -0.64
C VAL A 90 -9.62 -11.20 -1.66
N GLU A 91 -9.78 -9.89 -1.79
CA GLU A 91 -8.94 -9.01 -2.58
C GLU A 91 -8.43 -7.87 -1.68
N LEU A 92 -7.12 -7.70 -1.62
CA LEU A 92 -6.49 -6.70 -0.78
C LEU A 92 -5.95 -5.57 -1.65
N SER A 93 -6.29 -4.34 -1.31
CA SER A 93 -5.82 -3.13 -1.97
C SER A 93 -5.29 -2.11 -0.96
N TRP A 94 -4.34 -1.29 -1.42
CA TRP A 94 -3.76 -0.21 -0.64
C TRP A 94 -4.17 1.15 -1.17
N TRP A 95 -4.51 2.04 -0.26
CA TRP A 95 -4.96 3.39 -0.56
C TRP A 95 -4.11 4.39 0.21
N VAL A 96 -3.58 5.36 -0.49
CA VAL A 96 -2.80 6.45 0.11
C VAL A 96 -3.43 7.77 -0.28
N ASN A 97 -3.81 8.57 0.73
CA ASN A 97 -4.50 9.84 0.52
C ASN A 97 -5.73 9.73 -0.40
N GLY A 98 -6.49 8.63 -0.25
CA GLY A 98 -7.71 8.37 -1.02
C GLY A 98 -7.50 7.85 -2.45
N LYS A 99 -6.26 7.57 -2.86
CA LYS A 99 -5.95 6.97 -4.17
C LYS A 99 -5.37 5.57 -3.99
N GLU A 100 -5.82 4.64 -4.83
CA GLU A 100 -5.26 3.30 -4.87
C GLU A 100 -3.82 3.33 -5.38
N VAL A 101 -2.95 2.55 -4.75
CA VAL A 101 -1.53 2.47 -5.08
C VAL A 101 -1.11 1.03 -5.34
N HIS A 102 -0.29 0.84 -6.36
CA HIS A 102 0.28 -0.46 -6.73
C HIS A 102 1.81 -0.47 -6.59
N SER A 103 2.44 0.70 -6.62
CA SER A 103 3.89 0.83 -6.45
C SER A 103 4.30 0.65 -5.00
N GLY A 104 5.32 -0.17 -4.77
CA GLY A 104 5.80 -0.49 -3.42
C GLY A 104 4.94 -1.49 -2.67
N VAL A 105 3.90 -2.04 -3.31
CA VAL A 105 3.02 -3.07 -2.75
C VAL A 105 3.59 -4.45 -3.03
N SER A 106 3.55 -5.31 -2.01
CA SER A 106 3.89 -6.74 -2.12
C SER A 106 2.88 -7.53 -1.30
N THR A 107 1.96 -8.20 -1.99
CA THR A 107 0.92 -9.05 -1.40
C THR A 107 1.29 -10.51 -1.59
N ASP A 108 1.00 -11.34 -0.60
CA ASP A 108 1.23 -12.78 -0.71
C ASP A 108 0.42 -13.35 -1.89
N PRO A 109 0.98 -14.28 -2.68
CA PRO A 109 0.34 -14.76 -3.91
C PRO A 109 -0.97 -15.51 -3.67
N GLN A 110 -1.13 -16.07 -2.47
CA GLN A 110 -2.35 -16.77 -2.05
C GLN A 110 -2.51 -16.69 -0.52
N ALA A 111 -3.74 -16.88 -0.05
CA ALA A 111 -4.01 -16.94 1.38
C ALA A 111 -3.45 -18.23 1.99
N TYR A 112 -2.91 -18.12 3.20
CA TYR A 112 -2.43 -19.27 3.99
C TYR A 112 -3.57 -19.84 4.82
N LYS A 113 -3.66 -21.16 4.84
CA LYS A 113 -4.61 -21.88 5.67
C LYS A 113 -4.11 -21.95 7.11
N GLU A 114 -4.82 -21.30 8.05
CA GLU A 114 -4.51 -21.37 9.49
C GLU A 114 -5.18 -22.60 10.16
N SER A 115 -6.40 -22.92 9.72
CA SER A 115 -7.18 -24.06 10.17
C SER A 115 -8.14 -24.52 9.08
N ASN A 116 -9.01 -25.49 9.37
CA ASN A 116 -9.96 -26.01 8.38
C ASN A 116 -10.89 -24.92 7.83
N TYR A 117 -11.26 -23.94 8.65
CA TYR A 117 -12.20 -22.87 8.31
C TYR A 117 -11.61 -21.48 8.57
N SER A 118 -10.29 -21.33 8.42
CA SER A 118 -9.63 -20.05 8.65
C SER A 118 -8.42 -19.87 7.75
N TYR A 119 -8.42 -18.74 7.04
CA TYR A 119 -7.32 -18.30 6.21
C TYR A 119 -6.75 -16.99 6.71
N CYS A 120 -5.49 -16.71 6.36
CA CYS A 120 -4.86 -15.40 6.53
C CYS A 120 -4.15 -14.98 5.24
N LEU A 121 -4.07 -13.67 5.05
CA LEU A 121 -3.37 -13.03 3.93
C LEU A 121 -2.61 -11.82 4.43
N SER A 122 -1.35 -11.68 4.05
CA SER A 122 -0.57 -10.50 4.38
C SER A 122 -0.15 -9.72 3.13
N SER A 123 -0.05 -8.40 3.31
CA SER A 123 0.45 -7.49 2.29
C SER A 123 1.31 -6.41 2.93
N ARG A 124 2.27 -5.92 2.17
CA ARG A 124 3.25 -4.93 2.62
C ARG A 124 3.25 -3.75 1.66
N LEU A 125 3.15 -2.54 2.22
CA LEU A 125 3.35 -1.29 1.48
C LEU A 125 4.65 -0.65 1.97
N ARG A 126 5.61 -0.47 1.07
CA ARG A 126 6.89 0.18 1.36
C ARG A 126 6.92 1.59 0.79
N VAL A 127 7.16 2.56 1.68
CA VAL A 127 7.30 3.98 1.36
C VAL A 127 8.63 4.53 1.87
N SER A 128 8.99 5.77 1.53
CA SER A 128 10.15 6.42 2.14
C SER A 128 9.87 6.83 3.59
N ALA A 129 10.91 6.89 4.42
CA ALA A 129 10.78 7.37 5.80
C ALA A 129 10.22 8.80 5.85
N THR A 130 10.64 9.67 4.94
CA THR A 130 10.16 11.06 4.85
C THR A 130 8.66 11.13 4.54
N PHE A 131 8.16 10.25 3.69
CA PHE A 131 6.74 10.17 3.37
C PHE A 131 5.93 9.65 4.57
N TRP A 132 6.44 8.66 5.30
CA TRP A 132 5.83 8.17 6.54
C TRP A 132 5.80 9.22 7.65
N HIS A 133 6.86 10.02 7.79
CA HIS A 133 6.95 11.06 8.82
C HIS A 133 6.06 12.29 8.57
N ASN A 134 5.38 12.36 7.45
CA ASN A 134 4.40 13.40 7.20
C ASN A 134 3.03 13.01 7.80
N PRO A 135 2.56 13.68 8.87
CA PRO A 135 1.30 13.34 9.54
C PRO A 135 0.05 13.64 8.69
N ARG A 136 0.20 14.29 7.55
CA ARG A 136 -0.89 14.54 6.59
C ARG A 136 -1.13 13.35 5.66
N ASN A 137 -0.23 12.37 5.63
CA ASN A 137 -0.40 11.18 4.81
C ASN A 137 -1.28 10.18 5.52
N HIS A 138 -2.31 9.74 4.82
CA HIS A 138 -3.26 8.73 5.27
C HIS A 138 -3.04 7.43 4.49
N PHE A 139 -2.93 6.33 5.22
CA PHE A 139 -2.74 4.99 4.68
C PHE A 139 -3.93 4.13 5.06
N ARG A 140 -4.51 3.44 4.09
CA ARG A 140 -5.60 2.51 4.30
C ARG A 140 -5.32 1.20 3.58
N CYS A 141 -5.39 0.11 4.29
CA CYS A 141 -5.47 -1.23 3.75
C CYS A 141 -6.94 -1.63 3.70
N GLN A 142 -7.44 -1.98 2.54
CA GLN A 142 -8.82 -2.41 2.32
C GLN A 142 -8.83 -3.84 1.81
N VAL A 143 -9.66 -4.66 2.42
CA VAL A 143 -9.88 -6.05 2.02
C VAL A 143 -11.33 -6.20 1.61
N GLN A 144 -11.54 -6.51 0.34
CA GLN A 144 -12.83 -6.89 -0.18
C GLN A 144 -13.03 -8.38 0.07
N PHE A 145 -14.04 -8.71 0.83
CA PHE A 145 -14.45 -10.08 1.12
C PHE A 145 -15.65 -10.43 0.26
N HIS A 146 -15.55 -11.51 -0.50
CA HIS A 146 -16.65 -12.07 -1.26
C HIS A 146 -17.33 -13.13 -0.42
N GLY A 147 -18.37 -12.73 0.31
CA GLY A 147 -19.17 -13.57 1.18
C GLY A 147 -20.44 -14.07 0.51
N LEU A 148 -21.47 -14.24 1.33
CA LEU A 148 -22.77 -14.73 0.88
C LEU A 148 -23.56 -13.65 0.14
N SER A 149 -24.43 -14.09 -0.78
CA SER A 149 -25.38 -13.23 -1.48
C SER A 149 -26.65 -13.02 -0.60
N GLU A 150 -27.45 -12.02 -0.98
CA GLU A 150 -28.74 -11.76 -0.29
C GLU A 150 -29.69 -12.97 -0.33
N GLU A 151 -29.63 -13.76 -1.39
CA GLU A 151 -30.49 -14.91 -1.64
C GLU A 151 -30.12 -16.16 -0.81
N ASP A 152 -28.88 -16.21 -0.26
CA ASP A 152 -28.43 -17.35 0.53
C ASP A 152 -29.18 -17.41 1.87
N LYS A 153 -29.63 -18.62 2.23
CA LYS A 153 -30.32 -18.86 3.50
C LYS A 153 -29.33 -18.74 4.67
N TRP A 154 -29.68 -17.91 5.67
CA TRP A 154 -28.89 -17.72 6.86
C TRP A 154 -29.78 -17.79 8.11
N PRO A 155 -29.33 -18.42 9.21
CA PRO A 155 -30.11 -18.48 10.44
C PRO A 155 -30.40 -17.10 11.03
N GLU A 156 -31.63 -16.87 11.44
CA GLU A 156 -31.99 -15.64 12.14
C GLU A 156 -31.26 -15.54 13.48
N GLY A 157 -30.85 -14.31 13.85
CA GLY A 157 -30.21 -14.03 15.15
C GLY A 157 -28.68 -13.94 15.10
N SER A 158 -28.03 -14.22 13.97
CA SER A 158 -26.58 -13.99 13.76
C SER A 158 -26.32 -13.12 12.54
N PRO A 159 -25.27 -12.26 12.54
CA PRO A 159 -24.94 -11.43 11.41
C PRO A 159 -24.53 -12.28 10.20
N LYS A 160 -25.22 -12.08 9.07
CA LYS A 160 -24.91 -12.77 7.80
C LYS A 160 -23.57 -12.25 7.25
N PRO A 161 -22.61 -13.13 6.96
CA PRO A 161 -21.32 -12.75 6.37
C PRO A 161 -21.45 -12.45 4.87
N VAL A 162 -22.05 -11.31 4.55
CA VAL A 162 -22.24 -10.84 3.18
C VAL A 162 -20.94 -10.30 2.59
N THR A 163 -20.91 -10.15 1.27
CA THR A 163 -19.84 -9.46 0.55
C THR A 163 -19.68 -8.03 1.10
N GLN A 164 -18.50 -7.70 1.59
CA GLN A 164 -18.21 -6.43 2.26
C GLN A 164 -16.76 -6.02 2.14
N ASN A 165 -16.52 -4.71 2.33
CA ASN A 165 -15.18 -4.14 2.42
C ASN A 165 -14.83 -3.88 3.88
N ILE A 166 -13.71 -4.42 4.34
CA ILE A 166 -13.18 -4.19 5.68
C ILE A 166 -11.84 -3.47 5.53
N SER A 167 -11.64 -2.41 6.29
CA SER A 167 -10.41 -1.63 6.21
C SER A 167 -9.76 -1.43 7.57
N ALA A 168 -8.45 -1.22 7.54
CA ALA A 168 -7.66 -0.71 8.65
C ALA A 168 -6.85 0.49 8.17
N GLU A 169 -6.72 1.50 9.03
CA GLU A 169 -6.15 2.79 8.64
C GLU A 169 -5.02 3.19 9.60
N ALA A 170 -4.07 3.94 9.07
CA ALA A 170 -3.00 4.56 9.84
C ALA A 170 -2.67 5.93 9.24
N TRP A 171 -2.22 6.82 10.09
CA TRP A 171 -1.71 8.13 9.70
C TRP A 171 -0.20 8.17 9.82
N GLY A 172 0.44 8.92 8.94
CA GLY A 172 1.85 9.23 9.08
C GLY A 172 2.13 9.83 10.45
N ARG A 173 3.30 9.54 10.99
CA ARG A 173 3.67 9.96 12.34
C ARG A 173 4.93 10.81 12.27
N ALA A 174 4.82 12.08 12.69
CA ALA A 174 5.99 12.95 12.82
C ALA A 174 7.03 12.29 13.71
N ASP A 175 8.29 12.35 13.28
CA ASP A 175 9.41 11.92 14.14
C ASP A 175 9.62 12.98 15.22
N CYS A 176 9.05 12.78 16.39
CA CYS A 176 9.30 13.59 17.58
C CYS A 176 10.56 13.15 18.32
N GLY A 177 11.30 12.19 17.77
CA GLY A 177 12.57 11.74 18.32
C GLY A 177 13.72 12.62 17.83
N ILE A 178 14.45 13.23 18.74
CA ILE A 178 15.79 13.71 18.48
C ILE A 178 16.59 12.46 18.09
N THR A 179 16.84 12.27 16.78
CA THR A 179 17.71 11.19 16.33
C THR A 179 19.10 11.41 16.91
N SER A 180 19.79 10.35 17.30
CA SER A 180 21.18 10.44 17.80
C SER A 180 22.09 11.23 16.84
N ALA A 181 21.81 11.16 15.53
CA ALA A 181 22.51 11.95 14.52
C ALA A 181 22.21 13.45 14.61
N SER A 182 20.95 13.87 14.83
CA SER A 182 20.60 15.28 15.00
C SER A 182 21.09 15.84 16.34
N TYR A 183 21.10 14.98 17.38
CA TYR A 183 21.69 15.34 18.67
C TYR A 183 23.20 15.55 18.54
N GLN A 184 23.94 14.65 17.89
CA GLN A 184 25.39 14.83 17.65
C GLN A 184 25.69 16.08 16.83
N GLN A 185 24.91 16.38 15.81
CA GLN A 185 25.08 17.57 14.97
C GLN A 185 24.78 18.86 15.76
N GLY A 186 23.75 18.83 16.60
CA GLY A 186 23.44 19.95 17.51
C GLY A 186 24.52 20.19 18.58
N VAL A 187 25.05 19.15 19.19
CA VAL A 187 26.12 19.21 20.16
C VAL A 187 27.44 19.72 19.54
N LEU A 188 27.80 19.21 18.34
CA LEU A 188 28.98 19.69 17.61
C LEU A 188 28.87 21.19 17.27
N SER A 189 27.73 21.67 16.84
CA SER A 189 27.52 23.09 16.56
C SER A 189 27.59 23.94 17.81
N ALA A 190 27.05 23.47 18.91
CA ALA A 190 27.09 24.18 20.19
C ALA A 190 28.51 24.25 20.78
N THR A 191 29.29 23.19 20.68
CA THR A 191 30.69 23.17 21.15
C THR A 191 31.58 24.09 20.34
N ILE A 192 31.47 24.12 19.03
CA ILE A 192 32.21 25.04 18.15
C ILE A 192 31.87 26.52 18.49
N LEU A 193 30.57 26.80 18.69
CA LEU A 193 30.13 28.15 19.05
C LEU A 193 30.69 28.59 20.40
N TYR A 194 30.73 27.67 21.38
CA TYR A 194 31.28 27.92 22.71
C TYR A 194 32.80 28.17 22.67
N GLU A 195 33.55 27.40 21.88
CA GLU A 195 34.98 27.59 21.69
C GLU A 195 35.32 28.93 21.03
N ILE A 196 34.53 29.37 20.05
CA ILE A 196 34.70 30.68 19.41
C ILE A 196 34.42 31.81 20.39
N LEU A 197 33.41 31.67 21.26
CA LEU A 197 33.10 32.66 22.30
C LEU A 197 34.21 32.74 23.37
N LEU A 198 34.70 31.59 23.83
CA LEU A 198 35.82 31.52 24.77
C LEU A 198 37.08 32.13 24.17
N GLY A 199 37.41 31.83 22.92
CA GLY A 199 38.57 32.42 22.23
C GLY A 199 38.47 33.94 22.13
N LYS A 200 37.31 34.49 21.82
CA LYS A 200 37.08 35.95 21.84
C LYS A 200 37.23 36.56 23.22
N ALA A 201 36.68 35.92 24.27
CA ALA A 201 36.77 36.40 25.63
C ALA A 201 38.21 36.42 26.14
N THR A 202 39.02 35.39 25.85
CA THR A 202 40.44 35.35 26.22
C THR A 202 41.26 36.42 25.50
N LEU A 203 41.02 36.63 24.21
CA LEU A 203 41.64 37.69 23.42
C LEU A 203 41.34 39.10 24.02
N TYR A 204 40.08 39.33 24.37
CA TYR A 204 39.68 40.58 25.06
C TYR A 204 40.38 40.76 26.40
N ALA A 205 40.46 39.72 27.23
CA ALA A 205 41.12 39.78 28.52
C ALA A 205 42.62 40.09 28.38
N VAL A 206 43.32 39.52 27.41
CA VAL A 206 44.71 39.77 27.11
C VAL A 206 44.94 41.26 26.68
N LEU A 207 44.08 41.74 25.74
CA LEU A 207 44.14 43.12 25.25
C LEU A 207 43.94 44.14 26.38
N VAL A 208 42.92 43.93 27.21
CA VAL A 208 42.67 44.84 28.35
C VAL A 208 43.81 44.79 29.35
N SER A 209 44.34 43.60 29.66
CA SER A 209 45.47 43.44 30.57
C SER A 209 46.73 44.16 30.07
N THR A 210 47.04 44.05 28.78
CA THR A 210 48.18 44.70 28.15
C THR A 210 48.03 46.25 28.19
N LEU A 211 46.83 46.76 27.90
CA LEU A 211 46.53 48.18 27.99
C LEU A 211 46.66 48.71 29.39
N VAL A 212 46.20 48.01 30.42
CA VAL A 212 46.30 48.37 31.81
C VAL A 212 47.79 48.41 32.25
N VAL A 213 48.59 47.40 31.90
CA VAL A 213 50.01 47.34 32.18
C VAL A 213 50.75 48.50 31.51
N MET A 214 50.49 48.79 30.23
CA MET A 214 51.08 49.93 29.53
C MET A 214 50.72 51.27 30.19
N ALA A 215 49.49 51.48 30.63
CA ALA A 215 49.04 52.66 31.32
C ALA A 215 49.73 52.82 32.69
N MET A 216 49.89 51.71 33.43
CA MET A 216 50.61 51.74 34.70
C MET A 216 52.07 52.03 34.50
N VAL A 217 52.76 51.48 33.53
CA VAL A 217 54.15 51.77 33.20
C VAL A 217 54.35 53.26 32.81
N LYS A 218 53.46 53.78 31.97
CA LYS A 218 53.46 55.17 31.54
C LYS A 218 53.31 56.14 32.74
N ARG A 219 52.43 55.78 33.69
CA ARG A 219 52.16 56.54 34.88
C ARG A 219 53.36 56.54 35.86
N LYS A 220 54.20 55.48 35.85
CA LYS A 220 55.38 55.35 36.67
C LYS A 220 56.59 56.10 36.10
N ASN A 221 56.60 56.36 34.78
CA ASN A 221 57.70 57.04 34.06
C ASN A 221 57.39 58.53 33.78
N SER A 222 56.28 59.06 34.24
CA SER A 222 55.92 60.48 34.28
C SER A 222 55.95 61.02 35.69
#